data_600f603e9b28b8b216bf094d1dadb11b
#
_entry.id   600f603e9b28b8b216bf094d1dadb11b
#
_cell.length_a   1.000
_cell.length_b   1.000
_cell.length_c   1.000
_cell.angle_alpha   90.00
_cell.angle_beta   90.00
_cell.angle_gamma   90.00
#
_symmetry.space_group_name_H-M   'P 1'
#
loop_
_entity.id
_entity.type
_entity.pdbx_description
1 polymer ?
#
loop_
_entity_poly.entity_id
_entity_poly.type
_entity_poly.pdbx_seq_one_letter_code
_entity_poly.pdbx_strand_id
1 'polypeptide(L)'
;MDLFEKCTGFYNDPTVAQRYGYPTNVKTVQQMGMWPYFIPIDHAEGPEVIIDGRRLLMIGSNNYLGLSNDPRVKEAAIEAIRKYGTSCTGSRFLNGTLHMHLELEERLAKFVDLEAALVFSTGFQVNLGSIPALMEAHDVVVTDKEVHASIIDGVRQAKAQKKTQTRRFKHNDPADLESVLKVCPEEAGKLVAVDGVFSMGGDIARLPEMVPICKKYGARIMVDDAHSLGVLGGGRGTAHHFNVVRDVDLLMGTFSKSFASVGGFIAGPKEVIHWLQIFSRPFIFSASLPPANVATVLACLDIIEKEPERVERVNKIGERVRRELSAMGYNTGDSQTPVVPIIIGDMLKVLKVWRKLYDAGIYANAALPPAVPPELSLLRTSYMATHTDAQIDRVLEIFHQLKGSLIDNA
;
A
#
# COMPACT_ATOMS: atom_id res chain seq x y z
N MET A 1 5.65 -1.84 37.85
CA MET A 1 5.71 -2.65 36.61
C MET A 1 6.69 -1.94 35.67
N ASP A 2 7.75 -2.61 35.28
CA ASP A 2 8.72 -2.05 34.33
C ASP A 2 8.07 -1.86 32.96
N LEU A 3 8.32 -0.71 32.33
CA LEU A 3 7.80 -0.37 31.01
C LEU A 3 8.19 -1.41 29.94
N PHE A 4 9.37 -2.03 30.06
CA PHE A 4 9.91 -2.99 29.11
C PHE A 4 9.56 -4.45 29.41
N GLU A 5 8.95 -4.75 30.57
CA GLU A 5 8.58 -6.14 30.95
C GLU A 5 7.71 -6.83 29.90
N LYS A 6 6.74 -6.09 29.29
CA LYS A 6 5.92 -6.61 28.20
C LYS A 6 6.72 -6.97 26.95
N CYS A 7 7.80 -6.24 26.64
CA CYS A 7 8.65 -6.50 25.47
C CYS A 7 9.47 -7.78 25.67
N THR A 8 10.08 -7.92 26.85
CA THR A 8 10.83 -9.13 27.23
C THR A 8 9.92 -10.36 27.28
N GLY A 9 8.72 -10.20 27.87
CA GLY A 9 7.71 -11.25 27.92
C GLY A 9 7.22 -11.68 26.55
N PHE A 10 6.88 -10.75 25.68
CA PHE A 10 6.43 -11.04 24.31
C PHE A 10 7.45 -11.89 23.53
N TYR A 11 8.74 -11.60 23.71
CA TYR A 11 9.80 -12.36 23.06
C TYR A 11 10.03 -13.77 23.66
N ASN A 12 9.95 -13.92 24.99
CA ASN A 12 10.38 -15.13 25.69
C ASN A 12 9.23 -15.99 26.26
N ASP A 13 8.06 -15.42 26.54
CA ASP A 13 6.96 -16.07 27.24
C ASP A 13 5.73 -16.25 26.34
N PRO A 14 5.32 -17.51 26.03
CA PRO A 14 4.13 -17.78 25.23
C PRO A 14 2.85 -17.16 25.80
N THR A 15 2.72 -17.10 27.14
CA THR A 15 1.51 -16.56 27.78
C THR A 15 1.38 -15.05 27.58
N VAL A 16 2.50 -14.33 27.55
CA VAL A 16 2.52 -12.90 27.21
C VAL A 16 2.23 -12.70 25.73
N ALA A 17 2.83 -13.50 24.84
CA ALA A 17 2.58 -13.42 23.40
C ALA A 17 1.12 -13.67 23.05
N GLN A 18 0.44 -14.60 23.73
CA GLN A 18 -0.98 -14.89 23.56
C GLN A 18 -1.89 -13.68 23.88
N ARG A 19 -1.51 -12.82 24.83
CA ARG A 19 -2.25 -11.58 25.11
C ARG A 19 -2.25 -10.60 23.94
N TYR A 20 -1.28 -10.73 23.04
CA TYR A 20 -1.14 -9.95 21.80
C TYR A 20 -1.65 -10.70 20.56
N GLY A 21 -2.34 -11.84 20.75
CA GLY A 21 -2.94 -12.61 19.67
C GLY A 21 -1.99 -13.58 18.97
N TYR A 22 -0.78 -13.80 19.50
CA TYR A 22 0.16 -14.77 18.92
C TYR A 22 0.03 -16.16 19.59
N PRO A 23 0.08 -17.25 18.85
CA PRO A 23 -0.10 -18.60 19.43
C PRO A 23 1.06 -19.03 20.31
N THR A 24 2.24 -18.45 20.10
CA THR A 24 3.46 -18.69 20.89
C THR A 24 4.39 -17.49 20.81
N ASN A 25 5.48 -17.47 21.60
CA ASN A 25 6.45 -16.38 21.60
C ASN A 25 7.36 -16.37 20.36
N VAL A 26 7.96 -15.21 20.07
CA VAL A 26 8.83 -14.98 18.91
C VAL A 26 10.02 -15.94 18.90
N LYS A 27 10.68 -16.15 20.06
CA LYS A 27 11.84 -17.02 20.19
C LYS A 27 11.54 -18.47 19.74
N THR A 28 10.39 -18.99 20.14
CA THR A 28 9.95 -20.34 19.72
C THR A 28 9.76 -20.42 18.21
N VAL A 29 9.08 -19.44 17.59
CA VAL A 29 8.87 -19.41 16.12
C VAL A 29 10.21 -19.33 15.38
N GLN A 30 11.15 -18.52 15.89
CA GLN A 30 12.51 -18.43 15.34
C GLN A 30 13.27 -19.75 15.44
N GLN A 31 13.22 -20.43 16.60
CA GLN A 31 13.86 -21.74 16.80
C GLN A 31 13.28 -22.82 15.89
N MET A 32 12.00 -22.72 15.55
CA MET A 32 11.34 -23.61 14.57
C MET A 32 11.71 -23.27 13.12
N GLY A 33 12.46 -22.21 12.85
CA GLY A 33 12.79 -21.75 11.50
C GLY A 33 11.59 -21.24 10.72
N MET A 34 10.51 -20.85 11.41
CA MET A 34 9.25 -20.41 10.80
C MET A 34 9.01 -18.90 10.93
N TRP A 35 10.03 -18.11 11.26
CA TRP A 35 9.91 -16.64 11.39
C TRP A 35 10.03 -15.98 10.02
N PRO A 36 8.96 -15.39 9.46
CA PRO A 36 8.93 -14.89 8.08
C PRO A 36 9.36 -13.44 7.94
N TYR A 37 9.73 -12.77 9.04
CA TYR A 37 9.97 -11.34 9.08
C TYR A 37 11.44 -10.99 9.24
N PHE A 38 11.83 -9.80 8.75
CA PHE A 38 13.19 -9.25 8.86
C PHE A 38 14.27 -10.15 8.25
N ILE A 39 13.92 -10.91 7.21
CA ILE A 39 14.88 -11.74 6.48
C ILE A 39 15.71 -10.82 5.59
N PRO A 40 17.05 -10.77 5.76
CA PRO A 40 17.90 -9.94 4.90
C PRO A 40 17.96 -10.52 3.49
N ILE A 41 17.84 -9.65 2.50
CA ILE A 41 18.01 -9.99 1.08
C ILE A 41 19.39 -9.53 0.67
N ASP A 42 20.23 -10.45 0.19
CA ASP A 42 21.60 -10.17 -0.25
C ASP A 42 21.58 -9.37 -1.56
N HIS A 43 20.72 -9.77 -2.50
CA HIS A 43 20.60 -9.16 -3.80
C HIS A 43 19.22 -9.43 -4.43
N ALA A 44 18.76 -8.51 -5.29
CA ALA A 44 17.51 -8.65 -6.04
C ALA A 44 17.76 -8.46 -7.54
N GLU A 45 17.34 -9.42 -8.35
CA GLU A 45 17.45 -9.43 -9.81
C GLU A 45 16.03 -9.54 -10.42
N GLY A 46 15.36 -8.38 -10.57
CA GLY A 46 13.97 -8.37 -11.04
C GLY A 46 13.04 -9.15 -10.08
N PRO A 47 12.36 -10.21 -10.57
CA PRO A 47 11.47 -11.02 -9.76
C PRO A 47 12.18 -12.09 -8.91
N GLU A 48 13.49 -12.18 -8.94
CA GLU A 48 14.26 -13.12 -8.14
C GLU A 48 15.08 -12.41 -7.08
N VAL A 49 15.23 -13.05 -5.92
CA VAL A 49 16.05 -12.56 -4.81
C VAL A 49 17.03 -13.65 -4.37
N ILE A 50 18.20 -13.21 -3.89
CA ILE A 50 19.21 -14.08 -3.30
C ILE A 50 19.18 -13.86 -1.79
N ILE A 51 19.02 -14.93 -1.02
CA ILE A 51 18.99 -14.95 0.45
C ILE A 51 19.86 -16.11 0.91
N ASP A 52 20.89 -15.84 1.69
CA ASP A 52 21.87 -16.82 2.15
C ASP A 52 22.42 -17.70 0.99
N GLY A 53 22.75 -17.05 -0.14
CA GLY A 53 23.24 -17.69 -1.35
C GLY A 53 22.21 -18.51 -2.14
N ARG A 54 20.96 -18.59 -1.70
CA ARG A 54 19.85 -19.29 -2.37
C ARG A 54 19.05 -18.32 -3.23
N ARG A 55 18.75 -18.71 -4.47
CA ARG A 55 17.87 -17.99 -5.38
C ARG A 55 16.42 -18.38 -5.13
N LEU A 56 15.58 -17.38 -4.83
CA LEU A 56 14.14 -17.53 -4.60
C LEU A 56 13.36 -16.64 -5.55
N LEU A 57 12.20 -17.12 -5.99
CA LEU A 57 11.27 -16.34 -6.79
C LEU A 57 10.39 -15.49 -5.84
N MET A 58 10.47 -14.17 -5.99
CA MET A 58 9.79 -13.18 -5.14
C MET A 58 8.37 -12.94 -5.63
N ILE A 59 7.40 -13.46 -4.91
CA ILE A 59 5.97 -13.20 -5.16
C ILE A 59 5.30 -12.42 -4.02
N GLY A 60 6.08 -11.64 -3.26
CA GLY A 60 5.60 -10.81 -2.16
C GLY A 60 5.88 -9.32 -2.33
N SER A 61 6.61 -8.92 -3.39
CA SER A 61 7.02 -7.53 -3.61
C SER A 61 5.89 -6.67 -4.17
N ASN A 62 5.84 -5.40 -3.74
CA ASN A 62 4.96 -4.38 -4.32
C ASN A 62 5.57 -3.67 -5.54
N ASN A 63 6.66 -4.16 -6.10
CA ASN A 63 7.32 -3.64 -7.30
C ASN A 63 6.54 -4.05 -8.56
N TYR A 64 5.26 -3.67 -8.66
CA TYR A 64 4.31 -4.17 -9.66
C TYR A 64 4.81 -4.08 -11.10
N LEU A 65 5.50 -3.00 -11.47
CA LEU A 65 6.01 -2.78 -12.82
C LEU A 65 7.45 -3.27 -13.03
N GLY A 66 8.11 -3.75 -11.97
CA GLY A 66 9.48 -4.24 -12.01
C GLY A 66 10.54 -3.15 -12.24
N LEU A 67 10.24 -1.89 -11.89
CA LEU A 67 11.07 -0.74 -12.25
C LEU A 67 12.28 -0.52 -11.34
N SER A 68 12.33 -1.14 -10.15
CA SER A 68 13.44 -0.92 -9.19
C SER A 68 14.82 -1.32 -9.75
N ASN A 69 14.86 -2.18 -10.75
CA ASN A 69 16.09 -2.63 -11.42
C ASN A 69 16.22 -2.14 -12.87
N ASP A 70 15.28 -1.32 -13.38
CA ASP A 70 15.37 -0.76 -14.71
C ASP A 70 16.63 0.15 -14.84
N PRO A 71 17.49 -0.07 -15.83
CA PRO A 71 18.73 0.71 -15.99
C PRO A 71 18.49 2.22 -16.12
N ARG A 72 17.40 2.62 -16.78
CA ARG A 72 17.03 4.03 -16.98
C ARG A 72 16.68 4.70 -15.65
N VAL A 73 16.00 3.98 -14.77
CA VAL A 73 15.62 4.46 -13.44
C VAL A 73 16.86 4.60 -12.55
N LYS A 74 17.76 3.61 -12.59
CA LYS A 74 19.03 3.65 -11.86
C LYS A 74 19.90 4.83 -12.30
N GLU A 75 20.06 5.03 -13.62
CA GLU A 75 20.91 6.11 -14.15
C GLU A 75 20.35 7.49 -13.79
N ALA A 76 19.02 7.69 -13.89
CA ALA A 76 18.39 8.94 -13.47
C ALA A 76 18.69 9.27 -12.00
N ALA A 77 18.64 8.28 -11.12
CA ALA A 77 18.98 8.46 -9.70
C ALA A 77 20.48 8.82 -9.50
N ILE A 78 21.38 8.16 -10.22
CA ILE A 78 22.83 8.41 -10.18
C ILE A 78 23.15 9.84 -10.66
N GLU A 79 22.58 10.25 -11.77
CA GLU A 79 22.75 11.62 -12.30
C GLU A 79 22.22 12.70 -11.33
N ALA A 80 21.11 12.45 -10.68
CA ALA A 80 20.58 13.36 -9.67
C ALA A 80 21.53 13.49 -8.47
N ILE A 81 22.13 12.39 -8.02
CA ILE A 81 23.16 12.42 -6.97
C ILE A 81 24.37 13.24 -7.41
N ARG A 82 24.87 13.04 -8.62
CA ARG A 82 26.01 13.80 -9.17
C ARG A 82 25.73 15.31 -9.21
N LYS A 83 24.50 15.69 -9.58
CA LYS A 83 24.13 17.11 -9.76
C LYS A 83 23.76 17.81 -8.45
N TYR A 84 23.01 17.16 -7.58
CA TYR A 84 22.37 17.78 -6.41
C TYR A 84 22.89 17.27 -5.05
N GLY A 85 23.72 16.23 -5.04
CA GLY A 85 24.13 15.55 -3.81
C GLY A 85 23.08 14.55 -3.32
N THR A 86 23.28 14.04 -2.10
CA THR A 86 22.49 12.92 -1.53
C THR A 86 21.25 13.38 -0.77
N SER A 87 21.16 14.66 -0.38
CA SER A 87 20.08 15.19 0.44
C SER A 87 19.96 16.70 0.27
N CYS A 88 18.77 17.24 0.53
CA CYS A 88 18.54 18.69 0.62
C CYS A 88 18.82 19.25 2.02
N THR A 89 19.04 18.41 3.02
CA THR A 89 19.32 18.77 4.42
C THR A 89 18.33 19.77 5.05
N GLY A 90 17.08 19.79 4.56
CA GLY A 90 16.03 20.68 5.04
C GLY A 90 14.66 20.27 4.55
N SER A 91 13.62 20.86 5.14
CA SER A 91 12.23 20.62 4.72
C SER A 91 11.89 21.40 3.45
N ARG A 92 10.85 20.95 2.75
CA ARG A 92 10.27 21.66 1.60
C ARG A 92 9.87 23.09 1.95
N PHE A 93 9.43 23.31 3.18
CA PHE A 93 8.95 24.59 3.67
C PHE A 93 10.07 25.66 3.84
N LEU A 94 11.30 25.22 4.11
CA LEU A 94 12.43 26.12 4.34
C LEU A 94 13.40 26.14 3.16
N ASN A 95 14.43 25.28 3.22
CA ASN A 95 15.55 25.30 2.25
C ASN A 95 15.63 24.03 1.40
N GLY A 96 14.71 23.09 1.53
CA GLY A 96 14.76 21.78 0.87
C GLY A 96 13.91 21.67 -0.40
N THR A 97 13.50 22.78 -1.04
CA THR A 97 12.77 22.75 -2.31
C THR A 97 13.71 22.95 -3.49
N LEU A 98 13.81 21.93 -4.36
CA LEU A 98 14.51 21.99 -5.64
C LEU A 98 13.52 22.16 -6.79
N HIS A 99 13.99 22.69 -7.93
CA HIS A 99 13.15 22.77 -9.13
C HIS A 99 12.56 21.41 -9.55
N MET A 100 13.32 20.33 -9.41
CA MET A 100 12.83 18.97 -9.71
C MET A 100 11.69 18.51 -8.82
N HIS A 101 11.53 19.04 -7.61
CA HIS A 101 10.34 18.76 -6.79
C HIS A 101 9.08 19.39 -7.42
N LEU A 102 9.20 20.63 -7.88
CA LEU A 102 8.09 21.34 -8.53
C LEU A 102 7.72 20.69 -9.87
N GLU A 103 8.72 20.29 -10.65
CA GLU A 103 8.54 19.51 -11.88
C GLU A 103 7.80 18.20 -11.61
N LEU A 104 8.21 17.47 -10.56
CA LEU A 104 7.54 16.22 -10.17
C LEU A 104 6.08 16.46 -9.78
N GLU A 105 5.80 17.49 -8.98
CA GLU A 105 4.45 17.86 -8.56
C GLU A 105 3.56 18.21 -9.77
N GLU A 106 4.07 18.99 -10.71
CA GLU A 106 3.37 19.31 -11.96
C GLU A 106 3.10 18.06 -12.81
N ARG A 107 4.11 17.20 -12.97
CA ARG A 107 3.99 15.94 -13.73
C ARG A 107 2.99 14.99 -13.11
N LEU A 108 2.99 14.84 -11.77
CA LEU A 108 2.05 14.01 -11.05
C LEU A 108 0.61 14.52 -11.17
N ALA A 109 0.39 15.82 -10.98
CA ALA A 109 -0.94 16.42 -11.16
C ALA A 109 -1.50 16.14 -12.55
N LYS A 110 -0.68 16.34 -13.59
CA LYS A 110 -1.04 16.04 -14.98
C LYS A 110 -1.30 14.54 -15.19
N PHE A 111 -0.47 13.69 -14.62
CA PHE A 111 -0.60 12.23 -14.76
C PHE A 111 -1.91 11.70 -14.21
N VAL A 112 -2.36 12.23 -13.06
CA VAL A 112 -3.63 11.82 -12.44
C VAL A 112 -4.81 12.72 -12.81
N ASP A 113 -4.64 13.64 -13.78
CA ASP A 113 -5.67 14.56 -14.30
C ASP A 113 -6.36 15.39 -13.19
N LEU A 114 -5.56 15.94 -12.25
CA LEU A 114 -6.00 16.84 -11.19
C LEU A 114 -5.22 18.15 -11.24
N GLU A 115 -5.70 19.20 -10.54
CA GLU A 115 -5.19 20.58 -10.71
C GLU A 115 -3.79 20.78 -10.16
N ALA A 116 -3.47 20.16 -9.01
CA ALA A 116 -2.19 20.31 -8.34
C ALA A 116 -1.83 19.05 -7.55
N ALA A 117 -0.53 18.89 -7.24
CA ALA A 117 -0.04 17.83 -6.36
C ALA A 117 0.99 18.38 -5.38
N LEU A 118 1.18 17.67 -4.26
CA LEU A 118 2.15 17.94 -3.22
C LEU A 118 2.92 16.66 -2.86
N VAL A 119 4.24 16.69 -2.94
CA VAL A 119 5.13 15.53 -2.70
C VAL A 119 5.63 15.51 -1.27
N PHE A 120 5.47 14.37 -0.61
CA PHE A 120 5.93 14.06 0.75
C PHE A 120 7.10 13.07 0.73
N SER A 121 7.87 13.03 1.81
CA SER A 121 9.04 12.14 1.94
C SER A 121 8.67 10.66 2.11
N THR A 122 7.46 10.33 2.54
CA THR A 122 6.92 8.95 2.57
C THR A 122 5.42 8.94 2.28
N GLY A 123 4.91 7.83 1.71
CA GLY A 123 3.46 7.66 1.51
C GLY A 123 2.67 7.67 2.83
N PHE A 124 3.25 7.15 3.92
CA PHE A 124 2.63 7.18 5.24
C PHE A 124 2.35 8.62 5.71
N GLN A 125 3.33 9.52 5.50
CA GLN A 125 3.19 10.93 5.86
C GLN A 125 2.11 11.67 5.08
N VAL A 126 1.77 11.24 3.87
CA VAL A 126 0.71 11.87 3.07
C VAL A 126 -0.62 11.82 3.82
N ASN A 127 -1.09 10.62 4.21
CA ASN A 127 -2.34 10.47 4.95
C ASN A 127 -2.26 11.08 6.36
N LEU A 128 -1.16 10.81 7.07
CA LEU A 128 -0.92 11.35 8.42
C LEU A 128 -0.90 12.88 8.44
N GLY A 129 -0.50 13.52 7.36
CA GLY A 129 -0.39 14.98 7.25
C GLY A 129 -1.62 15.64 6.64
N SER A 130 -2.24 15.01 5.64
CA SER A 130 -3.36 15.62 4.91
C SER A 130 -4.67 15.55 5.70
N ILE A 131 -5.01 14.41 6.26
CA ILE A 131 -6.28 14.24 6.99
C ILE A 131 -6.40 15.25 8.14
N PRO A 132 -5.47 15.31 9.12
CA PRO A 132 -5.63 16.25 10.25
C PRO A 132 -5.48 17.72 9.85
N ALA A 133 -4.77 18.04 8.77
CA ALA A 133 -4.63 19.41 8.29
C ALA A 133 -5.91 19.96 7.65
N LEU A 134 -6.75 19.08 7.12
CA LEU A 134 -8.02 19.46 6.47
C LEU A 134 -9.20 19.57 7.43
N MET A 135 -9.09 18.97 8.63
CA MET A 135 -10.20 18.85 9.56
C MET A 135 -10.22 19.98 10.59
N GLU A 136 -11.42 20.40 10.97
CA GLU A 136 -11.69 21.32 12.07
C GLU A 136 -12.54 20.66 13.18
N ALA A 137 -12.80 21.42 14.25
CA ALA A 137 -13.64 20.94 15.34
C ALA A 137 -15.06 20.62 14.84
N HIS A 138 -15.56 19.45 15.26
CA HIS A 138 -16.90 18.95 14.89
C HIS A 138 -17.04 18.39 13.46
N ASP A 139 -16.04 18.53 12.60
CA ASP A 139 -16.01 17.81 11.33
C ASP A 139 -16.02 16.28 11.53
N VAL A 140 -16.40 15.55 10.50
CA VAL A 140 -16.52 14.08 10.55
C VAL A 140 -15.62 13.45 9.51
N VAL A 141 -14.70 12.56 9.96
CA VAL A 141 -14.00 11.64 9.05
C VAL A 141 -14.70 10.29 9.07
N VAL A 142 -15.06 9.81 7.89
CA VAL A 142 -15.67 8.51 7.67
C VAL A 142 -14.68 7.63 6.91
N THR A 143 -14.36 6.43 7.42
CA THR A 143 -13.41 5.52 6.76
C THR A 143 -14.04 4.16 6.54
N ASP A 144 -13.57 3.46 5.52
CA ASP A 144 -13.74 2.02 5.43
C ASP A 144 -13.10 1.34 6.65
N LYS A 145 -13.59 0.17 7.03
CA LYS A 145 -13.09 -0.61 8.18
C LYS A 145 -11.65 -1.10 7.96
N GLU A 146 -11.25 -1.35 6.72
CA GLU A 146 -9.98 -1.99 6.34
C GLU A 146 -8.97 -1.03 5.67
N VAL A 147 -9.16 0.28 5.82
CA VAL A 147 -8.19 1.26 5.29
C VAL A 147 -6.81 1.11 5.92
N HIS A 148 -5.82 1.55 5.16
CA HIS A 148 -4.41 1.50 5.56
C HIS A 148 -4.15 2.22 6.91
N ALA A 149 -3.19 1.69 7.66
CA ALA A 149 -2.79 2.20 8.98
C ALA A 149 -2.49 3.71 9.00
N SER A 150 -1.94 4.27 7.92
CA SER A 150 -1.66 5.71 7.82
C SER A 150 -2.92 6.57 7.81
N ILE A 151 -4.02 6.09 7.21
CA ILE A 151 -5.33 6.75 7.28
C ILE A 151 -5.85 6.69 8.71
N ILE A 152 -5.79 5.52 9.35
CA ILE A 152 -6.22 5.34 10.75
C ILE A 152 -5.45 6.30 11.68
N ASP A 153 -4.15 6.43 11.51
CA ASP A 153 -3.33 7.29 12.35
C ASP A 153 -3.57 8.78 12.05
N GLY A 154 -3.79 9.15 10.78
CA GLY A 154 -4.25 10.49 10.42
C GLY A 154 -5.59 10.86 11.08
N VAL A 155 -6.55 9.95 11.08
CA VAL A 155 -7.87 10.10 11.74
C VAL A 155 -7.71 10.21 13.26
N ARG A 156 -6.87 9.37 13.88
CA ARG A 156 -6.57 9.46 15.32
C ARG A 156 -5.97 10.81 15.69
N GLN A 157 -5.05 11.32 14.86
CA GLN A 157 -4.43 12.61 15.06
C GLN A 157 -5.43 13.76 14.90
N ALA A 158 -6.30 13.74 13.89
CA ALA A 158 -7.39 14.70 13.72
C ALA A 158 -8.31 14.71 14.95
N LYS A 159 -8.72 13.55 15.42
CA LYS A 159 -9.53 13.42 16.64
C LYS A 159 -8.86 14.01 17.87
N ALA A 160 -7.57 13.73 18.08
CA ALA A 160 -6.81 14.18 19.25
C ALA A 160 -6.55 15.69 19.23
N GLN A 161 -6.19 16.25 18.08
CA GLN A 161 -5.77 17.66 17.95
C GLN A 161 -6.92 18.62 17.69
N LYS A 162 -7.92 18.20 16.93
CA LYS A 162 -9.00 19.06 16.42
C LYS A 162 -10.37 18.72 17.01
N LYS A 163 -10.50 17.67 17.81
CA LYS A 163 -11.79 17.15 18.32
C LYS A 163 -12.74 16.69 17.19
N THR A 164 -12.19 16.26 16.07
CA THR A 164 -12.93 15.73 14.92
C THR A 164 -13.70 14.47 15.31
N GLN A 165 -14.91 14.32 14.81
CA GLN A 165 -15.67 13.08 14.96
C GLN A 165 -15.14 12.01 13.98
N THR A 166 -15.21 10.74 14.38
CA THR A 166 -14.74 9.63 13.53
C THR A 166 -15.82 8.56 13.43
N ARG A 167 -16.08 8.08 12.24
CA ARG A 167 -17.03 7.00 11.96
C ARG A 167 -16.38 5.99 11.03
N ARG A 168 -16.87 4.76 11.05
CA ARG A 168 -16.43 3.70 10.14
C ARG A 168 -17.63 3.03 9.52
N PHE A 169 -17.52 2.65 8.27
CA PHE A 169 -18.48 1.78 7.59
C PHE A 169 -17.84 0.41 7.31
N LYS A 170 -18.68 -0.58 7.05
CA LYS A 170 -18.28 -1.95 6.74
C LYS A 170 -17.44 -1.96 5.47
N HIS A 171 -16.47 -2.89 5.44
CA HIS A 171 -15.56 -3.02 4.34
C HIS A 171 -16.27 -3.09 3.00
N ASN A 172 -15.90 -2.15 2.11
CA ASN A 172 -16.33 -2.02 0.72
C ASN A 172 -17.87 -2.08 0.53
N ASP A 173 -18.64 -1.55 1.51
CA ASP A 173 -20.11 -1.58 1.56
C ASP A 173 -20.71 -0.16 1.37
N PRO A 174 -21.14 0.21 0.13
CA PRO A 174 -21.76 1.52 -0.13
C PRO A 174 -23.07 1.75 0.64
N ALA A 175 -23.86 0.72 0.91
CA ALA A 175 -25.12 0.88 1.66
C ALA A 175 -24.85 1.23 3.13
N ASP A 176 -23.82 0.62 3.73
CA ASP A 176 -23.40 0.97 5.09
C ASP A 176 -22.75 2.37 5.12
N LEU A 177 -21.96 2.76 4.09
CA LEU A 177 -21.45 4.13 3.93
C LEU A 177 -22.59 5.14 3.92
N GLU A 178 -23.67 4.90 3.15
CA GLU A 178 -24.83 5.78 3.11
C GLU A 178 -25.50 5.87 4.49
N SER A 179 -25.66 4.76 5.17
CA SER A 179 -26.24 4.71 6.52
C SER A 179 -25.43 5.51 7.53
N VAL A 180 -24.09 5.45 7.44
CA VAL A 180 -23.17 6.22 8.29
C VAL A 180 -23.24 7.71 7.98
N LEU A 181 -23.26 8.11 6.71
CA LEU A 181 -23.30 9.52 6.30
C LEU A 181 -24.65 10.17 6.67
N LYS A 182 -25.76 9.43 6.57
CA LYS A 182 -27.10 9.88 6.93
C LYS A 182 -27.23 10.39 8.37
N VAL A 183 -26.43 9.84 9.29
CA VAL A 183 -26.47 10.21 10.73
C VAL A 183 -25.36 11.20 11.11
N CYS A 184 -24.58 11.71 10.15
CA CYS A 184 -23.65 12.79 10.38
C CYS A 184 -24.38 14.13 10.48
N PRO A 185 -23.93 15.08 11.33
CA PRO A 185 -24.51 16.42 11.40
C PRO A 185 -24.49 17.09 10.01
N GLU A 186 -25.57 17.77 9.65
CA GLU A 186 -25.71 18.36 8.33
C GLU A 186 -24.67 19.46 8.11
N GLU A 187 -24.45 20.29 9.15
CA GLU A 187 -23.52 21.40 9.15
C GLU A 187 -22.02 21.03 9.22
N ALA A 188 -21.71 19.78 9.56
CA ALA A 188 -20.33 19.32 9.67
C ALA A 188 -19.65 19.17 8.31
N GLY A 189 -18.40 19.58 8.21
CA GLY A 189 -17.52 19.14 7.13
C GLY A 189 -17.34 17.62 7.18
N LYS A 190 -17.41 16.95 6.03
CA LYS A 190 -17.35 15.48 5.96
C LYS A 190 -16.26 15.05 4.98
N LEU A 191 -15.34 14.21 5.45
CA LEU A 191 -14.32 13.56 4.62
C LEU A 191 -14.51 12.05 4.67
N VAL A 192 -14.75 11.43 3.52
CA VAL A 192 -14.70 9.97 3.34
C VAL A 192 -13.33 9.60 2.83
N ALA A 193 -12.61 8.69 3.52
CA ALA A 193 -11.32 8.21 3.09
C ALA A 193 -11.35 6.69 2.91
N VAL A 194 -10.93 6.22 1.72
CA VAL A 194 -10.91 4.81 1.32
C VAL A 194 -9.62 4.46 0.60
N ASP A 195 -9.17 3.21 0.70
CA ASP A 195 -8.14 2.68 -0.21
C ASP A 195 -8.78 2.42 -1.58
N GLY A 196 -8.10 2.77 -2.67
CA GLY A 196 -8.55 2.46 -4.02
C GLY A 196 -8.43 0.96 -4.32
N VAL A 197 -7.31 0.36 -3.89
CA VAL A 197 -7.09 -1.09 -3.84
C VAL A 197 -6.66 -1.45 -2.42
N PHE A 198 -7.38 -2.35 -1.77
CA PHE A 198 -7.09 -2.79 -0.41
C PHE A 198 -5.87 -3.71 -0.37
N SER A 199 -4.91 -3.35 0.46
CA SER A 199 -3.54 -3.88 0.42
C SER A 199 -3.42 -5.38 0.70
N MET A 200 -4.33 -5.95 1.49
CA MET A 200 -4.33 -7.36 1.88
C MET A 200 -5.25 -8.20 1.01
N GLY A 201 -6.46 -7.72 0.74
CA GLY A 201 -7.47 -8.41 -0.07
C GLY A 201 -7.22 -8.33 -1.58
N GLY A 202 -6.62 -7.23 -2.06
CA GLY A 202 -6.46 -7.00 -3.49
C GLY A 202 -7.76 -6.67 -4.22
N ASP A 203 -8.83 -6.43 -3.47
CA ASP A 203 -10.13 -5.96 -3.99
C ASP A 203 -10.11 -4.46 -4.25
N ILE A 204 -11.01 -4.00 -5.11
CA ILE A 204 -11.09 -2.61 -5.56
C ILE A 204 -12.27 -1.91 -4.88
N ALA A 205 -12.06 -0.68 -4.42
CA ALA A 205 -13.14 0.15 -3.86
C ALA A 205 -14.26 0.37 -4.89
N ARG A 206 -15.51 0.25 -4.46
CA ARG A 206 -16.71 0.44 -5.30
C ARG A 206 -17.00 1.93 -5.51
N LEU A 207 -16.02 2.67 -6.06
CA LEU A 207 -16.10 4.13 -6.25
C LEU A 207 -17.33 4.58 -7.05
N PRO A 208 -17.77 3.87 -8.13
CA PRO A 208 -18.98 4.27 -8.86
C PRO A 208 -20.24 4.35 -8.00
N GLU A 209 -20.29 3.57 -6.92
CA GLU A 209 -21.41 3.59 -5.98
C GLU A 209 -21.17 4.56 -4.80
N MET A 210 -19.93 4.66 -4.31
CA MET A 210 -19.57 5.50 -3.17
C MET A 210 -19.59 6.99 -3.51
N VAL A 211 -19.11 7.38 -4.69
CA VAL A 211 -19.02 8.79 -5.11
C VAL A 211 -20.37 9.49 -5.13
N PRO A 212 -21.45 8.96 -5.75
CA PRO A 212 -22.76 9.56 -5.70
C PRO A 212 -23.32 9.71 -4.29
N ILE A 213 -23.04 8.74 -3.41
CA ILE A 213 -23.43 8.79 -2.01
C ILE A 213 -22.72 9.93 -1.30
N CYS A 214 -21.40 10.07 -1.46
CA CYS A 214 -20.65 11.19 -0.89
C CYS A 214 -21.24 12.54 -1.33
N LYS A 215 -21.51 12.73 -2.62
CA LYS A 215 -22.13 13.96 -3.16
C LYS A 215 -23.50 14.23 -2.55
N LYS A 216 -24.35 13.21 -2.43
CA LYS A 216 -25.69 13.31 -1.84
C LYS A 216 -25.67 13.88 -0.42
N TYR A 217 -24.67 13.53 0.37
CA TYR A 217 -24.54 13.96 1.77
C TYR A 217 -23.53 15.10 1.97
N GLY A 218 -23.05 15.74 0.90
CA GLY A 218 -22.11 16.85 0.96
C GLY A 218 -20.75 16.46 1.53
N ALA A 219 -20.33 15.19 1.38
CA ALA A 219 -19.05 14.69 1.82
C ALA A 219 -18.02 14.77 0.69
N ARG A 220 -16.78 15.14 1.03
CA ARG A 220 -15.61 15.03 0.15
C ARG A 220 -15.05 13.62 0.20
N ILE A 221 -14.52 13.12 -0.92
CA ILE A 221 -13.93 11.80 -0.99
C ILE A 221 -12.44 11.86 -1.30
N MET A 222 -11.64 11.17 -0.47
CA MET A 222 -10.21 10.95 -0.65
C MET A 222 -9.96 9.47 -0.94
N VAL A 223 -9.26 9.19 -2.03
CA VAL A 223 -8.89 7.83 -2.45
C VAL A 223 -7.39 7.63 -2.26
N ASP A 224 -7.01 6.63 -1.51
CA ASP A 224 -5.61 6.18 -1.37
C ASP A 224 -5.30 5.15 -2.48
N ASP A 225 -4.68 5.61 -3.53
CA ASP A 225 -4.30 4.83 -4.72
C ASP A 225 -2.88 4.21 -4.61
N ALA A 226 -2.39 4.00 -3.39
CA ALA A 226 -1.06 3.44 -3.17
C ALA A 226 -0.83 2.08 -3.87
N HIS A 227 -1.86 1.23 -3.99
CA HIS A 227 -1.80 -0.07 -4.67
C HIS A 227 -2.37 -0.07 -6.08
N SER A 228 -3.00 1.00 -6.52
CA SER A 228 -3.63 1.11 -7.84
C SER A 228 -2.82 1.92 -8.85
N LEU A 229 -1.98 2.86 -8.41
CA LEU A 229 -1.04 3.57 -9.30
C LEU A 229 -0.05 2.59 -9.93
N GLY A 230 0.10 2.67 -11.24
CA GLY A 230 0.87 1.71 -12.04
C GLY A 230 0.15 0.35 -12.25
N VAL A 231 -1.10 0.19 -11.78
CA VAL A 231 -1.87 -1.08 -11.87
C VAL A 231 -3.21 -0.88 -12.56
N LEU A 232 -4.03 0.07 -12.12
CA LEU A 232 -5.38 0.31 -12.64
C LEU A 232 -5.46 1.59 -13.48
N GLY A 233 -6.50 1.69 -14.32
CA GLY A 233 -6.80 2.90 -15.08
C GLY A 233 -5.65 3.35 -16.00
N GLY A 234 -5.01 2.42 -16.69
CA GLY A 234 -3.81 2.72 -17.49
C GLY A 234 -2.60 3.17 -16.65
N GLY A 235 -2.56 2.78 -15.39
CA GLY A 235 -1.54 3.17 -14.42
C GLY A 235 -1.87 4.43 -13.61
N ARG A 236 -3.00 5.07 -13.88
CA ARG A 236 -3.41 6.34 -13.25
C ARG A 236 -4.25 6.19 -11.98
N GLY A 237 -4.58 4.96 -11.58
CA GLY A 237 -5.29 4.66 -10.34
C GLY A 237 -6.77 4.30 -10.52
N THR A 238 -7.44 4.11 -9.37
CA THR A 238 -8.80 3.57 -9.28
C THR A 238 -9.85 4.53 -9.83
N ALA A 239 -9.70 5.83 -9.59
CA ALA A 239 -10.64 6.82 -10.10
C ALA A 239 -10.66 6.86 -11.65
N HIS A 240 -9.50 6.70 -12.29
CA HIS A 240 -9.39 6.57 -13.75
C HIS A 240 -9.93 5.23 -14.26
N HIS A 241 -9.73 4.14 -13.51
CA HIS A 241 -10.26 2.82 -13.87
C HIS A 241 -11.79 2.83 -14.04
N PHE A 242 -12.47 3.60 -13.20
CA PHE A 242 -13.93 3.74 -13.23
C PHE A 242 -14.44 5.00 -13.94
N ASN A 243 -13.56 5.82 -14.53
CA ASN A 243 -13.91 7.10 -15.17
C ASN A 243 -14.64 8.09 -14.23
N VAL A 244 -14.28 8.11 -12.95
CA VAL A 244 -14.86 9.00 -11.93
C VAL A 244 -13.85 10.02 -11.37
N VAL A 245 -12.73 10.25 -12.05
CA VAL A 245 -11.65 11.13 -11.56
C VAL A 245 -12.13 12.56 -11.28
N ARG A 246 -13.09 13.08 -12.07
CA ARG A 246 -13.68 14.41 -11.88
C ARG A 246 -14.56 14.52 -10.64
N ASP A 247 -14.90 13.40 -10.04
CA ASP A 247 -15.82 13.29 -8.92
C ASP A 247 -15.11 12.87 -7.62
N VAL A 248 -13.79 12.59 -7.69
CA VAL A 248 -12.92 12.35 -6.54
C VAL A 248 -12.23 13.65 -6.17
N ASP A 249 -12.32 14.06 -4.90
CA ASP A 249 -11.79 15.36 -4.45
C ASP A 249 -10.28 15.31 -4.21
N LEU A 250 -9.77 14.22 -3.66
CA LEU A 250 -8.36 14.03 -3.34
C LEU A 250 -7.89 12.63 -3.72
N LEU A 251 -6.74 12.56 -4.37
CA LEU A 251 -6.06 11.32 -4.68
C LEU A 251 -4.71 11.29 -3.97
N MET A 252 -4.50 10.27 -3.14
CA MET A 252 -3.22 9.97 -2.52
C MET A 252 -2.50 8.89 -3.32
N GLY A 253 -1.18 9.01 -3.47
CA GLY A 253 -0.33 7.98 -4.06
C GLY A 253 0.97 7.80 -3.31
N THR A 254 1.58 6.62 -3.45
CA THR A 254 2.90 6.32 -2.89
C THR A 254 3.91 5.99 -3.99
N PHE A 255 5.18 6.32 -3.75
CA PHE A 255 6.27 5.95 -4.65
C PHE A 255 6.94 4.62 -4.28
N SER A 256 6.58 4.04 -3.13
CA SER A 256 7.24 2.84 -2.59
C SER A 256 6.84 1.51 -3.26
N LYS A 257 6.08 1.58 -4.34
CA LYS A 257 5.55 0.41 -5.07
C LYS A 257 5.89 0.52 -6.56
N SER A 258 4.93 0.79 -7.43
CA SER A 258 5.14 0.88 -8.89
C SER A 258 6.18 1.93 -9.31
N PHE A 259 6.37 2.98 -8.53
CA PHE A 259 7.36 4.02 -8.80
C PHE A 259 8.76 3.73 -8.23
N ALA A 260 9.01 2.55 -7.69
CA ALA A 260 10.32 2.04 -7.31
C ALA A 260 11.18 2.98 -6.44
N SER A 261 10.55 3.87 -5.64
CA SER A 261 11.23 4.90 -4.83
C SER A 261 10.67 4.91 -3.40
N VAL A 262 11.06 5.89 -2.62
CA VAL A 262 10.41 6.27 -1.35
C VAL A 262 9.69 7.59 -1.58
N GLY A 263 8.66 7.87 -0.78
CA GLY A 263 7.85 9.07 -0.88
C GLY A 263 6.40 8.79 -1.23
N GLY A 264 5.66 9.86 -1.44
CA GLY A 264 4.27 9.82 -1.87
C GLY A 264 3.78 11.22 -2.20
N PHE A 265 2.55 11.32 -2.66
CA PHE A 265 1.93 12.59 -3.00
C PHE A 265 0.44 12.59 -2.70
N ILE A 266 -0.11 13.77 -2.61
CA ILE A 266 -1.55 14.02 -2.67
C ILE A 266 -1.82 14.98 -3.83
N ALA A 267 -2.89 14.73 -4.56
CA ALA A 267 -3.35 15.59 -5.65
C ALA A 267 -4.83 15.96 -5.45
N GLY A 268 -5.20 17.15 -5.92
CA GLY A 268 -6.56 17.69 -5.79
C GLY A 268 -6.65 19.15 -6.23
N PRO A 269 -7.68 19.89 -5.76
CA PRO A 269 -7.85 21.31 -6.04
C PRO A 269 -6.65 22.13 -5.57
N LYS A 270 -6.24 23.10 -6.35
CA LYS A 270 -5.04 23.91 -6.12
C LYS A 270 -5.02 24.60 -4.75
N GLU A 271 -6.15 25.12 -4.31
CA GLU A 271 -6.29 25.79 -3.03
C GLU A 271 -6.13 24.84 -1.86
N VAL A 272 -6.62 23.61 -2.00
CA VAL A 272 -6.46 22.55 -0.98
C VAL A 272 -5.01 22.11 -0.90
N ILE A 273 -4.34 21.93 -2.03
CA ILE A 273 -2.92 21.60 -2.07
C ILE A 273 -2.07 22.71 -1.44
N HIS A 274 -2.37 23.99 -1.75
CA HIS A 274 -1.69 25.12 -1.11
C HIS A 274 -1.92 25.17 0.41
N TRP A 275 -3.16 24.89 0.86
CA TRP A 275 -3.45 24.75 2.29
C TRP A 275 -2.57 23.69 2.95
N LEU A 276 -2.45 22.51 2.33
CA LEU A 276 -1.61 21.42 2.85
C LEU A 276 -0.11 21.78 2.90
N GLN A 277 0.39 22.58 1.97
CA GLN A 277 1.76 23.10 2.00
C GLN A 277 2.06 23.90 3.28
N ILE A 278 1.06 24.60 3.82
CA ILE A 278 1.23 25.49 4.98
C ILE A 278 0.87 24.81 6.30
N PHE A 279 -0.09 23.86 6.29
CA PHE A 279 -0.67 23.33 7.53
C PHE A 279 -0.38 21.84 7.78
N SER A 280 0.16 21.11 6.80
CA SER A 280 0.53 19.72 7.00
C SER A 280 1.83 19.59 7.80
N ARG A 281 1.73 19.25 9.08
CA ARG A 281 2.88 19.14 9.98
C ARG A 281 3.94 18.14 9.51
N PRO A 282 3.60 16.90 9.06
CA PRO A 282 4.58 15.98 8.51
C PRO A 282 5.32 16.50 7.27
N PHE A 283 4.70 17.38 6.49
CA PHE A 283 5.34 18.04 5.36
C PHE A 283 6.31 19.13 5.81
N ILE A 284 5.89 20.00 6.74
CA ILE A 284 6.67 21.16 7.19
C ILE A 284 7.89 20.75 8.02
N PHE A 285 7.72 19.74 8.88
CA PHE A 285 8.71 19.37 9.89
C PHE A 285 9.53 18.11 9.53
N SER A 286 9.48 17.67 8.27
CA SER A 286 10.31 16.58 7.76
C SER A 286 11.26 17.09 6.68
N ALA A 287 12.42 16.45 6.57
CA ALA A 287 13.32 16.66 5.44
C ALA A 287 12.62 16.30 4.13
N SER A 288 12.91 17.04 3.07
CA SER A 288 12.35 16.82 1.74
C SER A 288 12.84 15.50 1.13
N LEU A 289 12.07 15.01 0.16
CA LEU A 289 12.42 13.82 -0.61
C LEU A 289 13.80 14.04 -1.27
N PRO A 290 14.77 13.12 -1.12
CA PRO A 290 16.10 13.27 -1.71
C PRO A 290 16.09 13.35 -3.25
N PRO A 291 17.06 14.05 -3.87
CA PRO A 291 17.11 14.23 -5.32
C PRO A 291 17.06 12.93 -6.12
N ALA A 292 17.79 11.90 -5.67
CA ALA A 292 17.79 10.58 -6.31
C ALA A 292 16.38 9.97 -6.37
N ASN A 293 15.60 10.10 -5.28
CA ASN A 293 14.24 9.58 -5.21
C ASN A 293 13.30 10.35 -6.13
N VAL A 294 13.45 11.67 -6.23
CA VAL A 294 12.67 12.51 -7.15
C VAL A 294 12.94 12.09 -8.60
N ALA A 295 14.21 11.96 -8.99
CA ALA A 295 14.60 11.53 -10.33
C ALA A 295 14.12 10.12 -10.66
N THR A 296 14.17 9.20 -9.69
CA THR A 296 13.59 7.85 -9.82
C THR A 296 12.12 7.93 -10.22
N VAL A 297 11.32 8.74 -9.52
CA VAL A 297 9.88 8.85 -9.80
C VAL A 297 9.62 9.49 -11.16
N LEU A 298 10.37 10.53 -11.54
CA LEU A 298 10.28 11.15 -12.87
C LEU A 298 10.56 10.14 -13.99
N ALA A 299 11.63 9.35 -13.85
CA ALA A 299 11.95 8.30 -14.81
C ALA A 299 10.88 7.20 -14.87
N CYS A 300 10.30 6.82 -13.71
CA CYS A 300 9.19 5.86 -13.66
C CYS A 300 7.93 6.40 -14.35
N LEU A 301 7.58 7.68 -14.16
CA LEU A 301 6.47 8.32 -14.86
C LEU A 301 6.67 8.24 -16.38
N ASP A 302 7.86 8.57 -16.87
CA ASP A 302 8.17 8.47 -18.29
C ASP A 302 7.97 7.05 -18.84
N ILE A 303 8.37 6.04 -18.07
CA ILE A 303 8.21 4.64 -18.47
C ILE A 303 6.75 4.23 -18.45
N ILE A 304 5.99 4.57 -17.42
CA ILE A 304 4.57 4.21 -17.31
C ILE A 304 3.76 4.83 -18.45
N GLU A 305 4.05 6.09 -18.82
CA GLU A 305 3.38 6.80 -19.91
C GLU A 305 3.73 6.22 -21.29
N LYS A 306 4.96 5.73 -21.48
CA LYS A 306 5.46 5.23 -22.78
C LYS A 306 5.30 3.73 -22.98
N GLU A 307 5.17 2.95 -21.92
CA GLU A 307 5.13 1.48 -21.92
C GLU A 307 3.85 0.95 -21.21
N PRO A 308 2.64 1.26 -21.73
CA PRO A 308 1.37 0.83 -21.14
C PRO A 308 1.23 -0.70 -21.06
N GLU A 309 1.95 -1.44 -21.90
CA GLU A 309 2.00 -2.91 -21.90
C GLU A 309 2.50 -3.50 -20.57
N ARG A 310 3.27 -2.75 -19.78
CA ARG A 310 3.67 -3.20 -18.44
C ARG A 310 2.47 -3.28 -17.49
N VAL A 311 1.59 -2.29 -17.55
CA VAL A 311 0.34 -2.26 -16.77
C VAL A 311 -0.58 -3.38 -17.19
N GLU A 312 -0.71 -3.62 -18.50
CA GLU A 312 -1.51 -4.75 -19.02
C GLU A 312 -0.92 -6.09 -18.57
N ARG A 313 0.42 -6.24 -18.67
CA ARG A 313 1.12 -7.47 -18.32
C ARG A 313 0.92 -7.86 -16.86
N VAL A 314 1.09 -6.92 -15.92
CA VAL A 314 0.93 -7.22 -14.49
C VAL A 314 -0.50 -7.64 -14.16
N ASN A 315 -1.50 -7.04 -14.79
CA ASN A 315 -2.90 -7.41 -14.61
C ASN A 315 -3.21 -8.79 -15.20
N LYS A 316 -2.71 -9.12 -16.41
CA LYS A 316 -2.85 -10.46 -17.02
C LYS A 316 -2.23 -11.55 -16.13
N ILE A 317 -1.07 -11.28 -15.54
CA ILE A 317 -0.44 -12.21 -14.58
C ILE A 317 -1.33 -12.39 -13.36
N GLY A 318 -1.79 -11.31 -12.74
CA GLY A 318 -2.66 -11.36 -11.56
C GLY A 318 -3.95 -12.13 -11.82
N GLU A 319 -4.61 -11.89 -12.96
CA GLU A 319 -5.82 -12.59 -13.40
C GLU A 319 -5.55 -14.10 -13.58
N ARG A 320 -4.48 -14.45 -14.27
CA ARG A 320 -4.08 -15.86 -14.50
C ARG A 320 -3.86 -16.57 -13.17
N VAL A 321 -3.04 -15.99 -12.28
CA VAL A 321 -2.71 -16.62 -11.00
C VAL A 321 -3.95 -16.79 -10.13
N ARG A 322 -4.78 -15.76 -10.01
CA ARG A 322 -6.03 -15.82 -9.25
C ARG A 322 -6.95 -16.92 -9.75
N ARG A 323 -7.18 -16.97 -11.07
CA ARG A 323 -8.01 -18.00 -11.69
C ARG A 323 -7.49 -19.41 -11.43
N GLU A 324 -6.19 -19.64 -11.59
CA GLU A 324 -5.60 -20.97 -11.44
C GLU A 324 -5.51 -21.40 -9.98
N LEU A 325 -5.17 -20.50 -9.04
CA LEU A 325 -5.21 -20.81 -7.61
C LEU A 325 -6.64 -21.11 -7.12
N SER A 326 -7.63 -20.34 -7.55
CA SER A 326 -9.04 -20.62 -7.24
C SER A 326 -9.50 -21.97 -7.80
N ALA A 327 -9.11 -22.32 -9.02
CA ALA A 327 -9.39 -23.62 -9.62
C ALA A 327 -8.72 -24.79 -8.85
N MET A 328 -7.59 -24.53 -8.20
CA MET A 328 -6.95 -25.50 -7.30
C MET A 328 -7.67 -25.61 -5.94
N GLY A 329 -8.64 -24.74 -5.62
CA GLY A 329 -9.38 -24.71 -4.36
C GLY A 329 -8.77 -23.80 -3.29
N TYR A 330 -7.81 -22.95 -3.63
CA TYR A 330 -7.32 -21.93 -2.72
C TYR A 330 -8.33 -20.79 -2.56
N ASN A 331 -8.49 -20.30 -1.34
CA ASN A 331 -9.32 -19.13 -1.07
C ASN A 331 -8.52 -17.84 -1.38
N THR A 332 -8.82 -17.22 -2.52
CA THR A 332 -8.19 -15.95 -2.97
C THR A 332 -9.02 -14.71 -2.63
N GLY A 333 -10.06 -14.86 -1.80
CA GLY A 333 -10.98 -13.77 -1.46
C GLY A 333 -11.61 -13.11 -2.70
N ASP A 334 -11.91 -11.84 -2.58
CA ASP A 334 -12.53 -11.02 -3.64
C ASP A 334 -11.47 -10.24 -4.46
N SER A 335 -10.23 -10.73 -4.51
CA SER A 335 -9.14 -10.07 -5.22
C SER A 335 -9.48 -9.84 -6.71
N GLN A 336 -9.14 -8.65 -7.20
CA GLN A 336 -9.35 -8.22 -8.59
C GLN A 336 -8.07 -7.67 -9.23
N THR A 337 -6.95 -7.66 -8.49
CA THR A 337 -5.69 -7.01 -8.86
C THR A 337 -4.52 -8.01 -8.84
N PRO A 338 -3.29 -7.59 -9.17
CA PRO A 338 -2.10 -8.43 -9.02
C PRO A 338 -1.74 -8.81 -7.57
N VAL A 339 -2.43 -8.25 -6.58
CA VAL A 339 -2.38 -8.72 -5.19
C VAL A 339 -3.35 -9.89 -5.05
N VAL A 340 -2.83 -11.09 -4.84
CA VAL A 340 -3.63 -12.32 -4.73
C VAL A 340 -3.40 -12.95 -3.37
N PRO A 341 -4.29 -12.73 -2.38
CA PRO A 341 -4.17 -13.37 -1.08
C PRO A 341 -4.46 -14.87 -1.18
N ILE A 342 -3.92 -15.62 -0.25
CA ILE A 342 -4.29 -17.02 0.02
C ILE A 342 -4.70 -17.07 1.49
N ILE A 343 -6.01 -16.99 1.71
CA ILE A 343 -6.61 -16.91 3.05
C ILE A 343 -6.60 -18.29 3.66
N ILE A 344 -5.98 -18.44 4.83
CA ILE A 344 -5.80 -19.71 5.55
C ILE A 344 -6.56 -19.69 6.88
N GLY A 345 -6.70 -18.51 7.52
CA GLY A 345 -7.47 -18.34 8.75
C GLY A 345 -6.81 -18.86 10.04
N ASP A 346 -5.61 -19.41 9.96
CA ASP A 346 -4.84 -19.92 11.10
C ASP A 346 -3.38 -19.49 11.01
N MET A 347 -2.87 -18.82 12.04
CA MET A 347 -1.54 -18.24 12.06
C MET A 347 -0.44 -19.31 11.94
N LEU A 348 -0.56 -20.44 12.68
CA LEU A 348 0.47 -21.48 12.64
C LEU A 348 0.47 -22.22 11.30
N LYS A 349 -0.70 -22.42 10.70
CA LYS A 349 -0.82 -22.95 9.35
C LYS A 349 -0.15 -22.01 8.34
N VAL A 350 -0.41 -20.70 8.41
CA VAL A 350 0.27 -19.71 7.53
C VAL A 350 1.78 -19.83 7.64
N LEU A 351 2.33 -19.89 8.85
CA LEU A 351 3.77 -20.00 9.07
C LEU A 351 4.35 -21.32 8.49
N LYS A 352 3.65 -22.44 8.68
CA LYS A 352 4.04 -23.74 8.10
C LYS A 352 4.02 -23.71 6.58
N VAL A 353 2.98 -23.12 5.99
CA VAL A 353 2.84 -22.99 4.54
C VAL A 353 3.91 -22.07 3.97
N TRP A 354 4.12 -20.93 4.61
CA TRP A 354 5.19 -20.01 4.26
C TRP A 354 6.55 -20.72 4.24
N ARG A 355 6.86 -21.51 5.27
CA ARG A 355 8.12 -22.24 5.34
C ARG A 355 8.27 -23.24 4.20
N LYS A 356 7.22 -23.99 3.85
CA LYS A 356 7.23 -24.92 2.72
C LYS A 356 7.47 -24.23 1.39
N LEU A 357 6.83 -23.08 1.15
CA LEU A 357 7.05 -22.26 -0.05
C LEU A 357 8.50 -21.75 -0.10
N TYR A 358 9.00 -21.25 1.02
CA TYR A 358 10.37 -20.75 1.13
C TYR A 358 11.38 -21.87 0.82
N ASP A 359 11.19 -23.08 1.36
CA ASP A 359 12.04 -24.23 1.08
C ASP A 359 11.97 -24.69 -0.38
N ALA A 360 10.79 -24.54 -1.03
CA ALA A 360 10.59 -24.82 -2.45
C ALA A 360 11.14 -23.72 -3.38
N GLY A 361 11.72 -22.64 -2.84
CA GLY A 361 12.32 -21.55 -3.60
C GLY A 361 11.36 -20.43 -3.96
N ILE A 362 10.26 -20.26 -3.21
CA ILE A 362 9.29 -19.15 -3.36
C ILE A 362 9.33 -18.28 -2.11
N TYR A 363 9.48 -16.96 -2.31
CA TYR A 363 9.38 -15.98 -1.24
C TYR A 363 8.05 -15.21 -1.33
N ALA A 364 7.12 -15.56 -0.44
CA ALA A 364 5.83 -14.88 -0.26
C ALA A 364 5.81 -14.17 1.11
N ASN A 365 4.85 -13.27 1.34
CA ASN A 365 4.68 -12.59 2.62
C ASN A 365 3.62 -13.30 3.47
N ALA A 366 3.93 -13.57 4.73
CA ALA A 366 2.91 -13.97 5.71
C ALA A 366 2.28 -12.71 6.31
N ALA A 367 0.97 -12.56 6.18
CA ALA A 367 0.20 -11.50 6.82
C ALA A 367 -0.56 -12.09 8.02
N LEU A 368 -0.14 -11.69 9.21
CA LEU A 368 -0.64 -12.13 10.50
C LEU A 368 -1.07 -10.93 11.33
N PRO A 369 -1.78 -11.08 12.45
CA PRO A 369 -2.01 -9.99 13.37
C PRO A 369 -0.70 -9.25 13.75
N PRO A 370 -0.70 -7.91 13.85
CA PRO A 370 -1.87 -7.01 13.77
C PRO A 370 -2.22 -6.54 12.35
N ALA A 371 -1.57 -7.06 11.29
CA ALA A 371 -1.81 -6.63 9.90
C ALA A 371 -3.19 -7.08 9.39
N VAL A 372 -3.68 -8.23 9.84
CA VAL A 372 -5.01 -8.77 9.55
C VAL A 372 -5.61 -9.38 10.82
N PRO A 373 -6.93 -9.53 10.93
CA PRO A 373 -7.55 -10.32 12.00
C PRO A 373 -7.06 -11.77 11.99
N PRO A 374 -7.02 -12.48 13.14
CA PRO A 374 -6.52 -13.86 13.21
C PRO A 374 -7.21 -14.80 12.23
N GLU A 375 -8.53 -14.70 12.09
CA GLU A 375 -9.37 -15.48 11.18
C GLU A 375 -9.15 -15.17 9.69
N LEU A 376 -8.46 -14.09 9.38
CA LEU A 376 -8.04 -13.69 8.03
C LEU A 376 -6.54 -13.84 7.81
N SER A 377 -5.81 -14.54 8.70
CA SER A 377 -4.39 -14.81 8.51
C SER A 377 -4.15 -15.45 7.14
N LEU A 378 -3.21 -14.92 6.36
CA LEU A 378 -3.06 -15.25 4.95
C LEU A 378 -1.60 -15.24 4.49
N LEU A 379 -1.33 -15.88 3.37
CA LEU A 379 -0.17 -15.57 2.54
C LEU A 379 -0.57 -14.47 1.57
N ARG A 380 0.14 -13.35 1.60
CA ARG A 380 -0.03 -12.27 0.64
C ARG A 380 0.94 -12.48 -0.50
N THR A 381 0.41 -12.78 -1.69
CA THR A 381 1.19 -12.81 -2.91
C THR A 381 0.91 -11.59 -3.76
N SER A 382 1.91 -11.12 -4.47
CA SER A 382 1.81 -10.02 -5.42
C SER A 382 2.82 -10.20 -6.55
N TYR A 383 2.42 -9.82 -7.74
CA TYR A 383 3.16 -10.15 -8.96
C TYR A 383 3.67 -8.89 -9.63
N MET A 384 4.76 -9.06 -10.41
CA MET A 384 5.42 -7.99 -11.16
C MET A 384 5.25 -8.23 -12.67
N ALA A 385 5.19 -7.15 -13.43
CA ALA A 385 5.17 -7.21 -14.90
C ALA A 385 6.38 -7.93 -15.49
N THR A 386 7.48 -7.97 -14.77
CA THR A 386 8.73 -8.62 -15.17
C THR A 386 8.78 -10.13 -14.88
N HIS A 387 7.78 -10.70 -14.20
CA HIS A 387 7.68 -12.16 -14.12
C HIS A 387 7.48 -12.78 -15.50
N THR A 388 8.33 -13.75 -15.85
CA THR A 388 8.16 -14.54 -17.06
C THR A 388 7.04 -15.56 -16.91
N ASP A 389 6.49 -16.05 -18.03
CA ASP A 389 5.46 -17.10 -18.00
C ASP A 389 6.00 -18.37 -17.35
N ALA A 390 7.24 -18.76 -17.62
CA ALA A 390 7.90 -19.91 -16.99
C ALA A 390 8.04 -19.75 -15.46
N GLN A 391 8.28 -18.54 -14.96
CA GLN A 391 8.32 -18.28 -13.51
C GLN A 391 6.92 -18.42 -12.90
N ILE A 392 5.89 -17.93 -13.58
CA ILE A 392 4.49 -18.09 -13.11
C ILE A 392 4.07 -19.56 -13.16
N ASP A 393 4.44 -20.31 -14.21
CA ASP A 393 4.20 -21.75 -14.30
C ASP A 393 4.81 -22.49 -13.10
N ARG A 394 6.05 -22.16 -12.76
CA ARG A 394 6.75 -22.74 -11.60
C ARG A 394 6.04 -22.42 -10.28
N VAL A 395 5.58 -21.18 -10.10
CA VAL A 395 4.80 -20.81 -8.90
C VAL A 395 3.57 -21.69 -8.78
N LEU A 396 2.79 -21.77 -9.86
CA LEU A 396 1.52 -22.54 -9.90
C LEU A 396 1.76 -24.04 -9.70
N GLU A 397 2.83 -24.60 -10.28
CA GLU A 397 3.23 -25.98 -10.07
C GLU A 397 3.55 -26.27 -8.60
N ILE A 398 4.33 -25.40 -7.91
CA ILE A 398 4.64 -25.55 -6.50
C ILE A 398 3.38 -25.48 -5.64
N PHE A 399 2.46 -24.55 -5.93
CA PHE A 399 1.15 -24.52 -5.25
C PHE A 399 0.36 -25.80 -5.50
N HIS A 400 0.36 -26.33 -6.71
CA HIS A 400 -0.31 -27.60 -7.02
C HIS A 400 0.27 -28.77 -6.22
N GLN A 401 1.60 -28.90 -6.14
CA GLN A 401 2.29 -29.94 -5.37
C GLN A 401 2.02 -29.84 -3.85
N LEU A 402 1.90 -28.62 -3.34
CA LEU A 402 1.64 -28.37 -1.92
C LEU A 402 0.16 -28.47 -1.52
N LYS A 403 -0.77 -28.59 -2.51
CA LYS A 403 -2.23 -28.54 -2.29
C LYS A 403 -2.71 -29.48 -1.18
N GLY A 404 -2.35 -30.76 -1.23
CA GLY A 404 -2.75 -31.77 -0.22
C GLY A 404 -2.26 -31.46 1.19
N SER A 405 -1.12 -30.77 1.32
CA SER A 405 -0.59 -30.35 2.62
C SER A 405 -1.14 -29.01 3.13
N LEU A 406 -1.88 -28.27 2.31
CA LEU A 406 -2.37 -26.92 2.58
C LEU A 406 -3.89 -26.88 2.73
N ILE A 407 -4.63 -27.71 1.96
CA ILE A 407 -6.10 -27.75 1.94
C ILE A 407 -6.64 -28.93 2.74
N ASP A 408 -6.02 -30.12 2.60
CA ASP A 408 -6.56 -31.36 3.16
C ASP A 408 -6.27 -31.60 4.66
N ASN A 409 -5.43 -30.78 5.28
CA ASN A 409 -5.16 -30.77 6.72
C ASN A 409 -5.83 -29.59 7.47
N ALA A 410 -6.94 -29.10 6.92
CA ALA A 410 -7.75 -28.03 7.50
C ALA A 410 -8.79 -28.58 8.50
#